data_79e3e7cea5e3f04261c32e10fb34ef83
#
_entry.id   79e3e7cea5e3f04261c32e10fb34ef83
#
_cell.length_a   1.000
_cell.length_b   1.000
_cell.length_c   1.000
_cell.angle_alpha   90.00
_cell.angle_beta   90.00
_cell.angle_gamma   90.00
#
_symmetry.space_group_name_H-M   'P 1'
#
loop_
_entity.id
_entity.type
_entity.pdbx_description
1 polymer ?
#
loop_
_entity_poly.entity_id
_entity_poly.type
_entity_poly.pdbx_seq_one_letter_code
_entity_poly.pdbx_strand_id
1 'polypeptide(L)'
;MDDRHLVEEKLSTEELVKGQFLHAYRDTVKLPDGATSSREYIVHPGAVMVIPLLDEADGSIRVVLERQFRYPIGQVMIEFPAGKLDSGEDLQLCAQRELLEETGYSASQWAHAGVLHPVISYSTEFIDIWFARGLTPGVRQLDQGEFLDVFTATPTELLQWCRDGLITDGKTLTAALWLQNFLSGAWPLSWHSAASPGHAG
;
A
#
# COMPACT_ATOMS: atom_id res chain seq x y z
N MET A 1 3.47 27.40 -7.72
CA MET A 1 2.35 27.73 -8.63
C MET A 1 1.17 28.14 -7.74
N ASP A 2 0.33 29.05 -8.19
CA ASP A 2 -0.90 29.43 -7.47
C ASP A 2 -2.05 28.58 -8.00
N ASP A 3 -2.53 27.64 -7.18
CA ASP A 3 -3.54 26.66 -7.59
C ASP A 3 -4.95 27.00 -7.12
N ARG A 4 -5.17 28.21 -6.56
CA ARG A 4 -6.47 28.65 -6.03
C ARG A 4 -7.61 28.58 -7.04
N HIS A 5 -7.31 28.73 -8.32
CA HIS A 5 -8.26 28.63 -9.42
C HIS A 5 -8.71 27.20 -9.75
N LEU A 6 -8.13 26.19 -9.09
CA LEU A 6 -8.46 24.77 -9.23
C LEU A 6 -9.16 24.20 -7.99
N VAL A 7 -9.17 24.95 -6.88
CA VAL A 7 -9.67 24.47 -5.59
C VAL A 7 -11.18 24.58 -5.53
N GLU A 8 -11.84 23.49 -5.11
CA GLU A 8 -13.27 23.44 -4.82
C GLU A 8 -13.51 23.68 -3.33
N GLU A 9 -14.61 24.36 -2.99
CA GLU A 9 -15.01 24.64 -1.61
C GLU A 9 -16.16 23.72 -1.21
N LYS A 10 -15.99 22.96 -0.13
CA LYS A 10 -17.06 22.12 0.42
C LYS A 10 -18.13 22.99 1.09
N LEU A 11 -19.39 22.83 0.68
CA LEU A 11 -20.55 23.54 1.23
C LEU A 11 -21.33 22.66 2.24
N SER A 12 -21.53 21.38 1.92
CA SER A 12 -22.24 20.44 2.80
C SER A 12 -21.83 19.01 2.54
N THR A 13 -22.13 18.10 3.48
CA THR A 13 -21.84 16.66 3.42
C THR A 13 -23.11 15.87 3.76
N GLU A 14 -23.35 14.80 3.00
CA GLU A 14 -24.38 13.79 3.25
C GLU A 14 -23.70 12.41 3.35
N GLU A 15 -23.99 11.63 4.38
CA GLU A 15 -23.55 10.24 4.48
C GLU A 15 -24.51 9.34 3.68
N LEU A 16 -24.02 8.70 2.62
CA LEU A 16 -24.82 7.84 1.74
C LEU A 16 -24.86 6.39 2.21
N VAL A 17 -23.72 5.90 2.69
CA VAL A 17 -23.54 4.51 3.17
C VAL A 17 -22.65 4.48 4.39
N LYS A 18 -23.11 3.77 5.41
CA LYS A 18 -22.34 3.43 6.61
C LYS A 18 -22.32 1.91 6.77
N GLY A 19 -21.36 1.27 6.10
CA GLY A 19 -21.09 -0.17 6.23
C GLY A 19 -20.12 -0.47 7.38
N GLN A 20 -19.73 -1.73 7.51
CA GLN A 20 -18.65 -2.12 8.43
C GLN A 20 -17.29 -1.58 7.97
N PHE A 21 -17.05 -1.57 6.66
CA PHE A 21 -15.81 -1.11 6.05
C PHE A 21 -16.05 0.13 5.15
N LEU A 22 -17.08 0.10 4.28
CA LEU A 22 -17.31 1.19 3.33
C LEU A 22 -18.11 2.31 3.97
N HIS A 23 -17.54 3.50 3.96
CA HIS A 23 -18.19 4.76 4.34
C HIS A 23 -18.20 5.66 3.11
N ALA A 24 -19.38 5.84 2.50
CA ALA A 24 -19.55 6.67 1.31
C ALA A 24 -20.28 7.96 1.62
N TYR A 25 -19.81 9.05 1.05
CA TYR A 25 -20.33 10.40 1.25
C TYR A 25 -20.64 11.08 -0.06
N ARG A 26 -21.53 12.06 -0.01
CA ARG A 26 -21.78 13.04 -1.07
C ARG A 26 -21.59 14.43 -0.50
N ASP A 27 -20.65 15.18 -1.04
CA ASP A 27 -20.49 16.58 -0.75
C ASP A 27 -21.14 17.46 -1.84
N THR A 28 -21.78 18.54 -1.44
CA THR A 28 -22.05 19.65 -2.33
C THR A 28 -20.84 20.58 -2.29
N VAL A 29 -20.31 20.92 -3.46
CA VAL A 29 -19.12 21.77 -3.58
C VAL A 29 -19.40 22.99 -4.45
N LYS A 30 -18.70 24.09 -4.15
CA LYS A 30 -18.64 25.28 -5.02
C LYS A 30 -17.41 25.16 -5.89
N LEU A 31 -17.61 25.26 -7.20
CA LEU A 31 -16.56 25.21 -8.20
C LEU A 31 -15.82 26.56 -8.29
N PRO A 32 -14.62 26.60 -8.89
CA PRO A 32 -13.87 27.85 -9.08
C PRO A 32 -14.58 28.92 -9.87
N ASP A 33 -15.50 28.56 -10.76
CA ASP A 33 -16.33 29.49 -11.55
C ASP A 33 -17.56 30.00 -10.79
N GLY A 34 -17.76 29.54 -9.53
CA GLY A 34 -18.88 29.90 -8.66
C GLY A 34 -20.11 29.00 -8.80
N ALA A 35 -20.15 28.08 -9.76
CA ALA A 35 -21.23 27.09 -9.87
C ALA A 35 -21.17 26.07 -8.74
N THR A 36 -22.25 25.30 -8.53
CA THR A 36 -22.30 24.20 -7.58
C THR A 36 -22.28 22.84 -8.29
N SER A 37 -21.67 21.86 -7.66
CA SER A 37 -21.62 20.49 -8.14
C SER A 37 -21.66 19.52 -6.96
N SER A 38 -21.69 18.20 -7.24
CA SER A 38 -21.58 17.16 -6.21
C SER A 38 -20.33 16.31 -6.40
N ARG A 39 -19.80 15.77 -5.27
CA ARG A 39 -18.70 14.82 -5.25
C ARG A 39 -19.10 13.64 -4.39
N GLU A 40 -19.11 12.46 -4.98
CA GLU A 40 -19.33 11.20 -4.26
C GLU A 40 -17.98 10.49 -4.08
N TYR A 41 -17.72 10.06 -2.85
CA TYR A 41 -16.44 9.45 -2.52
C TYR A 41 -16.54 8.53 -1.31
N ILE A 42 -15.53 7.63 -1.20
CA ILE A 42 -15.33 6.72 -0.08
C ILE A 42 -14.26 7.29 0.83
N VAL A 43 -14.51 7.28 2.13
CA VAL A 43 -13.49 7.56 3.15
C VAL A 43 -12.81 6.25 3.52
N HIS A 44 -11.48 6.23 3.41
CA HIS A 44 -10.63 5.08 3.73
C HIS A 44 -9.59 5.46 4.79
N PRO A 45 -9.25 4.58 5.76
CA PRO A 45 -8.28 4.89 6.82
C PRO A 45 -6.85 5.08 6.31
N GLY A 46 -6.55 4.67 5.11
CA GLY A 46 -5.21 4.53 4.58
C GLY A 46 -4.72 3.09 4.67
N ALA A 47 -3.61 2.81 4.02
CA ALA A 47 -2.97 1.50 4.01
C ALA A 47 -1.45 1.66 3.91
N VAL A 48 -0.74 0.57 4.15
CA VAL A 48 0.68 0.42 3.87
C VAL A 48 0.89 -0.69 2.85
N MET A 49 2.00 -0.64 2.12
CA MET A 49 2.49 -1.74 1.30
C MET A 49 3.99 -1.90 1.54
N VAL A 50 4.44 -3.14 1.63
CA VAL A 50 5.85 -3.46 1.87
C VAL A 50 6.46 -4.14 0.65
N ILE A 51 7.66 -3.72 0.26
CA ILE A 51 8.52 -4.37 -0.74
C ILE A 51 9.63 -5.10 0.03
N PRO A 52 9.43 -6.37 0.41
CA PRO A 52 10.40 -7.10 1.22
C PRO A 52 11.50 -7.67 0.31
N LEU A 53 12.74 -7.32 0.61
CA LEU A 53 13.94 -7.77 -0.09
C LEU A 53 14.57 -8.95 0.68
N LEU A 54 14.57 -10.12 0.08
CA LEU A 54 15.20 -11.32 0.61
C LEU A 54 16.57 -11.49 -0.03
N ASP A 55 17.61 -11.37 0.78
CA ASP A 55 18.99 -11.60 0.36
C ASP A 55 19.28 -13.11 0.27
N GLU A 56 19.71 -13.57 -0.88
CA GLU A 56 20.11 -14.97 -1.11
C GLU A 56 21.61 -15.19 -0.83
N ALA A 57 21.98 -16.41 -0.56
CA ALA A 57 23.36 -16.77 -0.22
C ALA A 57 24.38 -16.48 -1.35
N ASP A 58 23.94 -16.42 -2.59
CA ASP A 58 24.76 -16.07 -3.76
C ASP A 58 24.86 -14.56 -4.01
N GLY A 59 24.26 -13.74 -3.15
CA GLY A 59 24.23 -12.28 -3.25
C GLY A 59 23.14 -11.73 -4.18
N SER A 60 22.29 -12.60 -4.75
CA SER A 60 21.10 -12.14 -5.48
C SER A 60 20.00 -11.70 -4.53
N ILE A 61 19.06 -10.92 -5.04
CA ILE A 61 17.89 -10.44 -4.30
C ILE A 61 16.63 -11.09 -4.87
N ARG A 62 15.77 -11.59 -4.00
CA ARG A 62 14.40 -11.95 -4.32
C ARG A 62 13.45 -11.00 -3.60
N VAL A 63 12.21 -10.92 -4.07
CA VAL A 63 11.13 -10.22 -3.38
C VAL A 63 10.12 -11.23 -2.84
N VAL A 64 9.54 -10.92 -1.68
CA VAL A 64 8.44 -11.71 -1.12
C VAL A 64 7.13 -11.15 -1.64
N LEU A 65 6.30 -12.02 -2.17
CA LEU A 65 5.01 -11.73 -2.77
C LEU A 65 3.94 -12.65 -2.19
N GLU A 66 2.69 -12.30 -2.43
CA GLU A 66 1.54 -13.10 -2.04
C GLU A 66 0.55 -13.29 -3.19
N ARG A 67 -0.29 -14.33 -3.06
CA ARG A 67 -1.44 -14.58 -3.92
C ARG A 67 -2.68 -14.58 -3.06
N GLN A 68 -3.59 -13.65 -3.31
CA GLN A 68 -4.82 -13.50 -2.56
C GLN A 68 -6.03 -13.37 -3.49
N PHE A 69 -7.14 -14.03 -3.16
CA PHE A 69 -8.39 -13.86 -3.89
C PHE A 69 -9.03 -12.51 -3.56
N ARG A 70 -9.22 -11.68 -4.57
CA ARG A 70 -9.87 -10.37 -4.43
C ARG A 70 -11.32 -10.45 -4.91
N TYR A 71 -12.24 -10.61 -3.97
CA TYR A 71 -13.65 -10.84 -4.22
C TYR A 71 -14.29 -9.84 -5.21
N PRO A 72 -14.05 -8.51 -5.12
CA PRO A 72 -14.70 -7.55 -6.01
C PRO A 72 -14.38 -7.75 -7.50
N ILE A 73 -13.21 -8.31 -7.81
CA ILE A 73 -12.78 -8.58 -9.19
C ILE A 73 -12.86 -10.07 -9.54
N GLY A 74 -13.19 -10.94 -8.57
CA GLY A 74 -13.39 -12.37 -8.77
C GLY A 74 -12.14 -13.15 -9.19
N GLN A 75 -10.93 -12.68 -8.82
CA GLN A 75 -9.66 -13.25 -9.27
C GLN A 75 -8.66 -13.38 -8.14
N VAL A 76 -7.74 -14.35 -8.27
CA VAL A 76 -6.53 -14.43 -7.45
C VAL A 76 -5.49 -13.48 -8.04
N MET A 77 -5.04 -12.52 -7.23
CA MET A 77 -4.05 -11.53 -7.63
C MET A 77 -2.67 -11.88 -7.06
N ILE A 78 -1.62 -11.43 -7.74
CA ILE A 78 -0.24 -11.41 -7.23
C ILE A 78 0.03 -10.01 -6.73
N GLU A 79 0.42 -9.91 -5.45
CA GLU A 79 0.55 -8.63 -4.76
C GLU A 79 1.79 -8.62 -3.87
N PHE A 80 2.26 -7.42 -3.52
CA PHE A 80 3.13 -7.24 -2.36
C PHE A 80 2.28 -7.22 -1.08
N PRO A 81 2.82 -7.65 0.07
CA PRO A 81 2.14 -7.57 1.36
C PRO A 81 1.65 -6.15 1.64
N ALA A 82 0.39 -6.02 2.04
CA ALA A 82 -0.24 -4.72 2.22
C ALA A 82 -1.49 -4.81 3.09
N GLY A 83 -1.62 -3.91 4.04
CA GLY A 83 -2.80 -3.86 4.89
C GLY A 83 -3.22 -2.48 5.34
N LYS A 84 -4.37 -2.39 5.98
CA LYS A 84 -4.98 -1.14 6.42
C LYS A 84 -4.38 -0.67 7.73
N LEU A 85 -4.34 0.65 7.89
CA LEU A 85 -4.02 1.28 9.16
C LEU A 85 -5.12 1.04 10.20
N ASP A 86 -4.72 0.66 11.39
CA ASP A 86 -5.54 0.77 12.56
C ASP A 86 -5.67 2.22 13.03
N SER A 87 -6.68 2.50 13.83
CA SER A 87 -6.93 3.88 14.31
C SER A 87 -5.76 4.42 15.13
N GLY A 88 -5.07 5.43 14.59
CA GLY A 88 -3.93 6.08 15.24
C GLY A 88 -2.61 5.29 15.16
N GLU A 89 -2.56 4.25 14.34
CA GLU A 89 -1.35 3.45 14.12
C GLU A 89 -0.29 4.25 13.35
N ASP A 90 0.96 4.11 13.77
CA ASP A 90 2.11 4.63 13.02
C ASP A 90 2.34 3.83 11.74
N LEU A 91 2.68 4.53 10.64
CA LEU A 91 2.81 3.91 9.31
C LEU A 91 3.89 2.82 9.25
N GLN A 92 5.03 3.03 9.91
CA GLN A 92 6.10 2.03 9.92
C GLN A 92 5.72 0.83 10.80
N LEU A 93 5.05 1.05 11.94
CA LEU A 93 4.58 -0.05 12.80
C LEU A 93 3.52 -0.88 12.08
N CYS A 94 2.60 -0.24 11.34
CA CYS A 94 1.66 -0.95 10.47
C CYS A 94 2.39 -1.79 9.42
N ALA A 95 3.38 -1.23 8.73
CA ALA A 95 4.17 -1.98 7.74
C ALA A 95 4.89 -3.19 8.35
N GLN A 96 5.40 -3.06 9.58
CA GLN A 96 6.04 -4.16 10.31
C GLN A 96 5.04 -5.25 10.70
N ARG A 97 3.86 -4.85 11.19
CA ARG A 97 2.78 -5.76 11.57
C ARG A 97 2.30 -6.55 10.36
N GLU A 98 1.93 -5.88 9.27
CA GLU A 98 1.41 -6.52 8.05
C GLU A 98 2.44 -7.47 7.44
N LEU A 99 3.72 -7.07 7.34
CA LEU A 99 4.76 -7.97 6.86
C LEU A 99 4.83 -9.27 7.67
N LEU A 100 4.76 -9.16 9.01
CA LEU A 100 4.82 -10.33 9.89
C LEU A 100 3.55 -11.19 9.79
N GLU A 101 2.39 -10.57 9.84
CA GLU A 101 1.09 -11.26 9.84
C GLU A 101 0.87 -12.04 8.55
N GLU A 102 1.06 -11.41 7.40
CA GLU A 102 0.79 -11.99 6.09
C GLU A 102 1.90 -12.95 5.63
N THR A 103 3.15 -12.60 5.86
CA THR A 103 4.28 -13.38 5.29
C THR A 103 5.05 -14.21 6.31
N GLY A 104 4.94 -13.90 7.59
CA GLY A 104 5.76 -14.48 8.64
C GLY A 104 7.18 -13.92 8.71
N TYR A 105 7.55 -12.93 7.91
CA TYR A 105 8.86 -12.29 7.99
C TYR A 105 8.82 -11.05 8.90
N SER A 106 9.89 -10.88 9.69
CA SER A 106 10.27 -9.60 10.27
C SER A 106 11.47 -9.03 9.54
N ALA A 107 11.70 -7.72 9.61
CA ALA A 107 12.83 -7.04 8.96
C ALA A 107 13.59 -6.16 9.93
N SER A 108 14.91 -6.12 9.80
CA SER A 108 15.78 -5.30 10.65
C SER A 108 15.97 -3.88 10.14
N GLN A 109 15.79 -3.64 8.83
CA GLN A 109 15.95 -2.33 8.19
C GLN A 109 14.78 -1.99 7.30
N TRP A 110 14.40 -0.72 7.34
CA TRP A 110 13.23 -0.15 6.68
C TRP A 110 13.59 1.13 5.95
N ALA A 111 12.93 1.40 4.84
CA ALA A 111 13.07 2.66 4.13
C ALA A 111 11.73 3.07 3.53
N HIS A 112 11.30 4.29 3.83
CA HIS A 112 10.10 4.87 3.22
C HIS A 112 10.39 5.23 1.76
N ALA A 113 9.55 4.78 0.86
CA ALA A 113 9.67 5.05 -0.57
C ALA A 113 8.82 6.25 -1.01
N GLY A 114 7.56 6.29 -0.59
CA GLY A 114 6.63 7.34 -0.98
C GLY A 114 5.18 6.94 -0.72
N VAL A 115 4.27 7.73 -1.26
CA VAL A 115 2.83 7.54 -1.11
C VAL A 115 2.20 7.33 -2.48
N LEU A 116 1.30 6.36 -2.58
CA LEU A 116 0.43 6.13 -3.73
C LEU A 116 -1.01 6.50 -3.37
N HIS A 117 -1.69 7.23 -4.25
CA HIS A 117 -3.13 7.42 -4.18
C HIS A 117 -3.78 6.61 -5.31
N PRO A 118 -4.35 5.42 -5.02
CA PRO A 118 -4.78 4.49 -6.07
C PRO A 118 -6.01 4.98 -6.82
N VAL A 119 -6.89 5.73 -6.16
CA VAL A 119 -8.20 6.12 -6.71
C VAL A 119 -8.56 7.57 -6.37
N ILE A 120 -7.81 8.52 -6.90
CA ILE A 120 -7.92 9.96 -6.57
C ILE A 120 -9.26 10.61 -6.94
N SER A 121 -10.10 9.97 -7.74
CA SER A 121 -11.36 10.55 -8.22
C SER A 121 -12.55 10.29 -7.29
N TYR A 122 -12.49 9.22 -6.47
CA TYR A 122 -13.61 8.87 -5.59
C TYR A 122 -13.21 8.14 -4.29
N SER A 123 -11.97 8.23 -3.87
CA SER A 123 -11.54 7.68 -2.57
C SER A 123 -10.50 8.59 -1.91
N THR A 124 -10.53 8.63 -0.57
CA THR A 124 -9.47 9.27 0.22
C THR A 124 -8.32 8.31 0.49
N GLU A 125 -8.34 7.11 -0.10
CA GLU A 125 -7.31 6.10 0.11
C GLU A 125 -5.93 6.61 -0.29
N PHE A 126 -4.99 6.38 0.59
CA PHE A 126 -3.57 6.44 0.28
C PHE A 126 -2.91 5.12 0.71
N ILE A 127 -1.83 4.76 0.05
CA ILE A 127 -1.00 3.60 0.38
C ILE A 127 0.43 4.11 0.58
N ASP A 128 0.93 3.96 1.80
CA ASP A 128 2.29 4.33 2.16
C ASP A 128 3.24 3.18 1.85
N ILE A 129 4.30 3.42 1.06
CA ILE A 129 5.16 2.39 0.48
C ILE A 129 6.46 2.30 1.25
N TRP A 130 6.76 1.10 1.72
CA TRP A 130 7.96 0.78 2.49
C TRP A 130 8.80 -0.30 1.82
N PHE A 131 10.11 -0.14 1.85
CA PHE A 131 11.05 -1.23 1.62
C PHE A 131 11.47 -1.84 2.95
N ALA A 132 11.65 -3.17 2.96
CA ALA A 132 12.13 -3.92 4.10
C ALA A 132 13.28 -4.84 3.67
N ARG A 133 14.36 -4.92 4.47
CA ARG A 133 15.47 -5.87 4.24
C ARG A 133 16.05 -6.39 5.56
N GLY A 134 16.99 -7.36 5.45
CA GLY A 134 17.47 -8.10 6.61
C GLY A 134 16.33 -8.92 7.20
N LEU A 135 15.64 -9.67 6.32
CA LEU A 135 14.47 -10.46 6.67
C LEU A 135 14.86 -11.65 7.54
N THR A 136 14.05 -11.88 8.58
CA THR A 136 14.15 -13.03 9.47
C THR A 136 12.83 -13.80 9.44
N PRO A 137 12.82 -15.11 9.11
CA PRO A 137 11.60 -15.89 9.10
C PRO A 137 11.05 -16.09 10.51
N GLY A 138 9.74 -16.02 10.63
CA GLY A 138 8.96 -16.24 11.86
C GLY A 138 7.68 -17.01 11.55
N VAL A 139 6.67 -16.85 12.40
CA VAL A 139 5.38 -17.52 12.26
C VAL A 139 4.35 -16.53 11.73
N ARG A 140 3.71 -16.90 10.63
CA ARG A 140 2.61 -16.15 10.03
C ARG A 140 1.37 -16.17 10.93
N GLN A 141 0.66 -15.05 11.01
CA GLN A 141 -0.52 -14.88 11.87
C GLN A 141 -1.63 -14.14 11.11
N LEU A 142 -2.23 -14.83 10.13
CA LEU A 142 -3.31 -14.23 9.32
C LEU A 142 -4.53 -13.90 10.16
N ASP A 143 -5.23 -12.87 9.77
CA ASP A 143 -6.51 -12.50 10.33
C ASP A 143 -7.58 -13.56 10.05
N GLN A 144 -8.62 -13.57 10.88
CA GLN A 144 -9.72 -14.52 10.71
C GLN A 144 -10.44 -14.28 9.36
N GLY A 145 -10.45 -15.32 8.53
CA GLY A 145 -11.07 -15.27 7.20
C GLY A 145 -10.13 -14.79 6.10
N GLU A 146 -8.87 -14.56 6.40
CA GLU A 146 -7.83 -14.24 5.42
C GLU A 146 -7.15 -15.51 4.91
N PHE A 147 -7.02 -15.62 3.58
CA PHE A 147 -6.41 -16.77 2.91
C PHE A 147 -5.49 -16.26 1.82
N LEU A 148 -4.21 -16.52 1.94
CA LEU A 148 -3.20 -16.16 0.97
C LEU A 148 -2.04 -17.16 0.93
N ASP A 149 -1.38 -17.24 -0.21
CA ASP A 149 -0.13 -17.98 -0.41
C ASP A 149 1.03 -17.01 -0.47
N VAL A 150 2.10 -17.30 0.26
CA VAL A 150 3.36 -16.53 0.21
C VAL A 150 4.37 -17.26 -0.66
N PHE A 151 5.05 -16.52 -1.53
CA PHE A 151 6.10 -17.05 -2.39
C PHE A 151 7.15 -15.97 -2.69
N THR A 152 8.24 -16.36 -3.34
CA THR A 152 9.29 -15.41 -3.71
C THR A 152 9.50 -15.38 -5.22
N ALA A 153 9.90 -14.23 -5.75
CA ALA A 153 10.27 -14.05 -7.15
C ALA A 153 11.55 -13.24 -7.27
N THR A 154 12.26 -13.41 -8.35
CA THR A 154 13.32 -12.47 -8.73
C THR A 154 12.71 -11.16 -9.24
N PRO A 155 13.42 -10.02 -9.13
CA PRO A 155 12.96 -8.77 -9.73
C PRO A 155 12.67 -8.88 -11.23
N THR A 156 13.43 -9.72 -11.94
CA THR A 156 13.24 -9.97 -13.37
C THR A 156 11.92 -10.70 -13.65
N GLU A 157 11.58 -11.72 -12.88
CA GLU A 157 10.29 -12.43 -12.99
C GLU A 157 9.12 -11.48 -12.70
N LEU A 158 9.22 -10.68 -11.63
CA LEU A 158 8.21 -9.69 -11.28
C LEU A 158 7.94 -8.71 -12.43
N LEU A 159 8.98 -8.11 -12.99
CA LEU A 159 8.87 -7.18 -14.10
C LEU A 159 8.31 -7.85 -15.37
N GLN A 160 8.69 -9.11 -15.60
CA GLN A 160 8.14 -9.91 -16.70
C GLN A 160 6.62 -10.11 -16.52
N TRP A 161 6.16 -10.46 -15.32
CA TRP A 161 4.74 -10.66 -15.01
C TRP A 161 3.93 -9.36 -15.13
N CYS A 162 4.53 -8.21 -14.77
CA CYS A 162 3.92 -6.91 -15.01
C CYS A 162 3.74 -6.65 -16.52
N ARG A 163 4.77 -6.89 -17.32
CA ARG A 163 4.74 -6.70 -18.77
C ARG A 163 3.73 -7.62 -19.47
N ASP A 164 3.65 -8.87 -19.01
CA ASP A 164 2.79 -9.89 -19.64
C ASP A 164 1.33 -9.82 -19.14
N GLY A 165 1.02 -8.89 -18.23
CA GLY A 165 -0.34 -8.68 -17.70
C GLY A 165 -0.79 -9.74 -16.70
N LEU A 166 0.12 -10.52 -16.12
CA LEU A 166 -0.17 -11.41 -15.01
C LEU A 166 -0.35 -10.62 -13.71
N ILE A 167 0.43 -9.55 -13.54
CA ILE A 167 0.26 -8.57 -12.47
C ILE A 167 -0.45 -7.35 -13.03
N THR A 168 -1.65 -7.07 -12.54
CA THR A 168 -2.50 -5.94 -12.95
C THR A 168 -2.90 -5.05 -11.79
N ASP A 169 -2.55 -5.42 -10.55
CA ASP A 169 -2.78 -4.61 -9.37
C ASP A 169 -1.93 -3.32 -9.40
N GLY A 170 -2.58 -2.17 -9.28
CA GLY A 170 -1.94 -0.87 -9.43
C GLY A 170 -0.87 -0.58 -8.37
N LYS A 171 -1.06 -1.04 -7.11
CA LYS A 171 -0.05 -0.86 -6.06
C LYS A 171 1.20 -1.69 -6.34
N THR A 172 1.04 -2.94 -6.80
CA THR A 172 2.14 -3.84 -7.14
C THR A 172 2.91 -3.37 -8.39
N LEU A 173 2.22 -2.83 -9.40
CA LEU A 173 2.86 -2.18 -10.55
C LEU A 173 3.70 -0.96 -10.14
N THR A 174 3.18 -0.15 -9.21
CA THR A 174 3.92 0.99 -8.65
C THR A 174 5.14 0.52 -7.86
N ALA A 175 5.00 -0.53 -7.04
CA ALA A 175 6.10 -1.14 -6.30
C ALA A 175 7.18 -1.69 -7.23
N ALA A 176 6.80 -2.33 -8.35
CA ALA A 176 7.74 -2.82 -9.36
C ALA A 176 8.56 -1.67 -9.98
N LEU A 177 7.94 -0.50 -10.22
CA LEU A 177 8.65 0.70 -10.68
C LEU A 177 9.65 1.20 -9.64
N TRP A 178 9.26 1.26 -8.36
CA TRP A 178 10.15 1.62 -7.25
C TRP A 178 11.32 0.65 -7.14
N LEU A 179 11.04 -0.66 -7.16
CA LEU A 179 12.05 -1.71 -7.07
C LEU A 179 13.07 -1.61 -8.20
N GLN A 180 12.62 -1.44 -9.44
CA GLN A 180 13.50 -1.30 -10.61
C GLN A 180 14.45 -0.10 -10.47
N ASN A 181 13.91 1.06 -10.05
CA ASN A 181 14.71 2.27 -9.91
C ASN A 181 15.64 2.22 -8.69
N PHE A 182 15.24 1.57 -7.59
CA PHE A 182 16.10 1.30 -6.45
C PHE A 182 17.29 0.40 -6.84
N LEU A 183 17.03 -0.74 -7.49
CA LEU A 183 18.07 -1.69 -7.89
C LEU A 183 19.04 -1.12 -8.93
N SER A 184 18.58 -0.22 -9.79
CA SER A 184 19.45 0.49 -10.74
C SER A 184 20.27 1.63 -10.10
N GLY A 185 19.98 1.97 -8.83
CA GLY A 185 20.60 3.10 -8.13
C GLY A 185 20.04 4.47 -8.51
N ALA A 186 19.01 4.53 -9.37
CA ALA A 186 18.39 5.79 -9.80
C ALA A 186 17.63 6.48 -8.67
N TRP A 187 16.97 5.70 -7.79
CA TRP A 187 16.21 6.20 -6.64
C TRP A 187 16.82 5.66 -5.34
N PRO A 188 17.80 6.37 -4.74
CA PRO A 188 18.40 5.94 -3.49
C PRO A 188 17.39 6.04 -2.33
N LEU A 189 17.47 5.08 -1.40
CA LEU A 189 16.63 5.04 -0.21
C LEU A 189 17.44 5.33 1.06
N SER A 190 16.80 5.99 2.03
CA SER A 190 17.36 6.21 3.37
C SER A 190 16.89 5.08 4.29
N TRP A 191 17.83 4.23 4.70
CA TRP A 191 17.55 3.09 5.56
C TRP A 191 17.70 3.41 7.03
N HIS A 192 16.82 2.89 7.86
CA HIS A 192 16.84 3.00 9.32
C HIS A 192 16.37 1.70 9.97
N SER A 193 16.59 1.57 11.26
CA SER A 193 16.17 0.39 12.02
C SER A 193 14.65 0.27 12.11
N ALA A 194 14.17 -0.93 12.40
CA ALA A 194 12.77 -1.15 12.72
C ALA A 194 12.29 -0.20 13.84
N ALA A 195 11.09 0.36 13.69
CA ALA A 195 10.47 1.16 14.74
C ALA A 195 10.18 0.27 15.97
N SER A 196 10.36 0.82 17.15
CA SER A 196 9.92 0.17 18.38
C SER A 196 8.55 0.70 18.75
N PRO A 197 7.62 -0.16 19.22
CA PRO A 197 6.37 0.32 19.80
C PRO A 197 6.70 1.33 20.90
N GLY A 198 6.29 2.60 20.70
CA GLY A 198 6.46 3.62 21.71
C GLY A 198 5.80 3.15 23.01
N HIS A 199 6.47 3.28 24.14
CA HIS A 199 5.79 3.21 25.41
C HIS A 199 4.79 4.37 25.43
N ALA A 200 3.49 4.07 25.30
CA ALA A 200 2.45 5.03 25.58
C ALA A 200 2.63 5.44 27.05
N GLY A 201 3.17 6.65 27.26
CA GLY A 201 3.31 7.30 28.57
C GLY A 201 2.00 7.94 28.97
#